data_7685889cac9d5347e05ccf1c61e36a6e
#
_entry.id   7685889cac9d5347e05ccf1c61e36a6e
#
_cell.length_a   1.000
_cell.length_b   1.000
_cell.length_c   1.000
_cell.angle_alpha   90.00
_cell.angle_beta   90.00
_cell.angle_gamma   90.00
#
_symmetry.space_group_name_H-M   'P 1'
#
loop_
_entity.id
_entity.type
_entity.pdbx_description
1 polymer ?
#
loop_
_entity_poly.entity_id
_entity_poly.type
_entity_poly.pdbx_seq_one_letter_code
_entity_poly.pdbx_strand_id
1 'polypeptide(L)'
;MRGWLRHATVAFIALISLIPAASAENAKAHRSARLHRMVIQVDQNDSTVMNLALNNATNVIEYYRAKGQDVNVDVVAYGPGLNMLRADTSPVQDRIKNLKNYAFPSRIQFSACNVTKAGMEKKEGHPIDVLSEVVMVPSGVVRLMELQEKGWSYVRP
;
A
#
# COMPACT_ATOMS: atom_id res chain seq x y z
N MET A 1 31.61 46.69 -72.75
CA MET A 1 32.62 46.54 -71.67
C MET A 1 32.07 45.61 -70.59
N ARG A 2 32.83 44.63 -70.21
CA ARG A 2 32.42 43.40 -69.55
C ARG A 2 32.21 43.59 -68.01
N GLY A 3 31.02 43.33 -67.49
CA GLY A 3 30.72 43.27 -66.05
C GLY A 3 30.58 41.82 -65.59
N TRP A 4 31.40 41.42 -64.64
CA TRP A 4 31.47 40.07 -64.07
C TRP A 4 30.39 39.94 -62.97
N LEU A 5 29.43 39.00 -63.13
CA LEU A 5 28.59 38.53 -62.10
C LEU A 5 29.36 37.52 -61.23
N ARG A 6 29.52 37.82 -59.93
CA ARG A 6 30.03 36.87 -58.94
C ARG A 6 28.83 36.18 -58.29
N HIS A 7 28.70 34.88 -58.54
CA HIS A 7 27.72 34.04 -57.85
C HIS A 7 28.28 33.67 -56.48
N ALA A 8 27.60 34.15 -55.42
CA ALA A 8 27.87 33.72 -54.06
C ALA A 8 26.98 32.48 -53.73
N THR A 9 27.63 31.34 -53.64
CA THR A 9 27.00 30.09 -53.22
C THR A 9 26.90 30.07 -51.70
N VAL A 10 25.69 30.21 -51.17
CA VAL A 10 25.42 30.05 -49.71
C VAL A 10 25.27 28.59 -49.41
N ALA A 11 26.24 27.98 -48.74
CA ALA A 11 26.18 26.61 -48.24
C ALA A 11 25.34 26.58 -46.97
N PHE A 12 24.15 25.98 -47.03
CA PHE A 12 23.29 25.71 -45.87
C PHE A 12 23.85 24.48 -45.13
N ILE A 13 24.54 24.68 -44.02
CA ILE A 13 24.97 23.60 -43.12
C ILE A 13 23.76 23.22 -42.26
N ALA A 14 23.11 22.11 -42.59
CA ALA A 14 22.08 21.53 -41.74
C ALA A 14 22.72 20.91 -40.50
N LEU A 15 22.59 21.56 -39.35
CA LEU A 15 23.00 21.03 -38.06
C LEU A 15 21.94 20.00 -37.60
N ILE A 16 22.19 18.71 -37.89
CA ILE A 16 21.40 17.63 -37.34
C ILE A 16 21.79 17.47 -35.88
N SER A 17 20.95 17.99 -34.99
CA SER A 17 21.08 17.77 -33.54
C SER A 17 20.75 16.32 -33.21
N LEU A 18 21.78 15.50 -32.94
CA LEU A 18 21.63 14.19 -32.33
C LEU A 18 21.08 14.40 -30.89
N ILE A 19 19.78 14.20 -30.72
CA ILE A 19 19.18 14.09 -29.39
C ILE A 19 19.56 12.70 -28.86
N PRO A 20 20.27 12.59 -27.71
CA PRO A 20 20.70 11.29 -27.23
C PRO A 20 19.48 10.45 -26.82
N ALA A 21 19.39 9.22 -27.35
CA ALA A 21 18.33 8.25 -27.07
C ALA A 21 18.25 7.81 -25.58
N ALA A 22 19.25 8.15 -24.78
CA ALA A 22 19.32 7.84 -23.34
C ALA A 22 18.17 8.46 -22.50
N SER A 23 17.55 9.54 -22.98
CA SER A 23 16.43 10.18 -22.24
C SER A 23 15.12 9.39 -22.31
N ALA A 24 14.94 8.56 -23.34
CA ALA A 24 13.72 7.76 -23.53
C ALA A 24 13.72 6.47 -22.72
N GLU A 25 14.89 5.92 -22.43
CA GLU A 25 15.05 4.70 -21.64
C GLU A 25 14.85 4.97 -20.14
N ASN A 26 15.34 6.10 -19.63
CA ASN A 26 15.07 6.55 -18.26
C ASN A 26 13.60 6.94 -18.03
N ALA A 27 12.91 7.46 -19.04
CA ALA A 27 11.48 7.74 -18.97
C ALA A 27 10.61 6.45 -18.97
N LYS A 28 11.09 5.34 -19.54
CA LYS A 28 10.44 4.03 -19.47
C LYS A 28 10.63 3.35 -18.12
N ALA A 29 11.76 3.53 -17.46
CA ALA A 29 12.04 3.01 -16.12
C ALA A 29 11.18 3.69 -15.03
N HIS A 30 10.76 4.95 -15.24
CA HIS A 30 9.80 5.66 -14.38
C HIS A 30 8.33 5.41 -14.77
N ARG A 31 8.06 4.50 -15.70
CA ARG A 31 6.68 4.08 -16.01
C ARG A 31 6.16 3.24 -14.86
N SER A 32 5.66 3.97 -13.83
CA SER A 32 4.70 3.49 -12.83
C SER A 32 4.92 2.04 -12.39
N ALA A 33 5.82 1.83 -11.43
CA ALA A 33 5.75 0.61 -10.64
C ALA A 33 4.29 0.50 -10.14
N ARG A 34 3.53 -0.47 -10.65
CA ARG A 34 2.11 -0.66 -10.34
C ARG A 34 2.01 -0.87 -8.84
N LEU A 35 1.47 0.11 -8.12
CA LEU A 35 1.24 -0.01 -6.70
C LEU A 35 0.16 -1.07 -6.46
N HIS A 36 0.56 -2.19 -5.89
CA HIS A 36 -0.34 -3.26 -5.51
C HIS A 36 -1.08 -2.89 -4.24
N ARG A 37 -2.32 -3.37 -4.10
CA ARG A 37 -3.17 -3.04 -2.95
C ARG A 37 -3.93 -4.27 -2.51
N MET A 38 -3.87 -4.60 -1.24
CA MET A 38 -4.56 -5.74 -0.65
C MET A 38 -5.24 -5.33 0.66
N VAL A 39 -6.48 -5.76 0.84
CA VAL A 39 -7.18 -5.66 2.11
C VAL A 39 -7.42 -7.07 2.67
N ILE A 40 -7.11 -7.25 3.94
CA ILE A 40 -7.29 -8.52 4.68
C ILE A 40 -8.37 -8.30 5.74
N GLN A 41 -9.39 -9.14 5.72
CA GLN A 41 -10.44 -9.16 6.75
C GLN A 41 -10.02 -10.03 7.93
N VAL A 42 -10.24 -9.55 9.16
CA VAL A 42 -10.16 -10.35 10.39
C VAL A 42 -11.43 -10.12 11.19
N ASP A 43 -12.29 -11.13 11.27
CA ASP A 43 -13.59 -11.07 11.95
C ASP A 43 -13.75 -12.12 13.07
N GLN A 44 -12.70 -12.89 13.37
CA GLN A 44 -12.71 -13.95 14.37
C GLN A 44 -11.71 -13.66 15.49
N ASN A 45 -12.08 -13.99 16.72
CA ASN A 45 -11.18 -13.99 17.87
C ASN A 45 -10.44 -15.34 17.96
N ASP A 46 -9.61 -15.61 16.96
CA ASP A 46 -8.80 -16.82 16.83
C ASP A 46 -7.35 -16.45 16.52
N SER A 47 -6.43 -16.82 17.38
CA SER A 47 -5.01 -16.52 17.20
C SER A 47 -4.41 -17.16 15.95
N THR A 48 -4.94 -18.29 15.49
CA THR A 48 -4.51 -18.96 14.25
C THR A 48 -4.87 -18.10 13.04
N VAL A 49 -6.12 -17.60 13.00
CA VAL A 49 -6.60 -16.69 11.93
C VAL A 49 -5.82 -15.37 11.95
N MET A 50 -5.57 -14.79 13.14
CA MET A 50 -4.78 -13.57 13.28
C MET A 50 -3.35 -13.76 12.77
N ASN A 51 -2.72 -14.88 13.14
CA ASN A 51 -1.38 -15.21 12.66
C ASN A 51 -1.36 -15.47 11.15
N LEU A 52 -2.38 -16.13 10.59
CA LEU A 52 -2.50 -16.36 9.15
C LEU A 52 -2.65 -15.03 8.39
N ALA A 53 -3.45 -14.07 8.91
CA ALA A 53 -3.57 -12.73 8.33
C ALA A 53 -2.21 -12.01 8.26
N LEU A 54 -1.42 -12.06 9.33
CA LEU A 54 -0.07 -11.47 9.37
C LEU A 54 0.91 -12.20 8.44
N ASN A 55 0.82 -13.52 8.32
CA ASN A 55 1.62 -14.29 7.37
C ASN A 55 1.28 -13.90 5.92
N ASN A 56 -0.01 -13.78 5.58
CA ASN A 56 -0.45 -13.37 4.26
C ASN A 56 0.05 -11.96 3.92
N ALA A 57 -0.02 -11.01 4.86
CA ALA A 57 0.52 -9.68 4.70
C ALA A 57 2.05 -9.70 4.44
N THR A 58 2.79 -10.46 5.24
CA THR A 58 4.25 -10.61 5.09
C THR A 58 4.60 -11.21 3.72
N ASN A 59 3.97 -12.32 3.33
CA ASN A 59 4.23 -13.00 2.07
C ASN A 59 4.02 -12.07 0.86
N VAL A 60 2.96 -11.28 0.87
CA VAL A 60 2.67 -10.34 -0.23
C VAL A 60 3.70 -9.21 -0.27
N ILE A 61 4.07 -8.65 0.88
CA ILE A 61 5.12 -7.62 0.98
C ILE A 61 6.45 -8.16 0.46
N GLU A 62 6.86 -9.35 0.86
CA GLU A 62 8.10 -9.99 0.42
C GLU A 62 8.11 -10.28 -1.08
N TYR A 63 7.01 -10.84 -1.60
CA TYR A 63 6.88 -11.17 -3.02
C TYR A 63 7.06 -9.95 -3.92
N TYR A 64 6.39 -8.84 -3.58
CA TYR A 64 6.50 -7.62 -4.40
C TYR A 64 7.84 -6.91 -4.17
N ARG A 65 8.37 -6.92 -2.96
CA ARG A 65 9.71 -6.40 -2.65
C ARG A 65 10.80 -7.10 -3.48
N ALA A 66 10.74 -8.43 -3.61
CA ALA A 66 11.68 -9.20 -4.44
C ALA A 66 11.62 -8.82 -5.93
N LYS A 67 10.51 -8.19 -6.36
CA LYS A 67 10.33 -7.66 -7.73
C LYS A 67 10.64 -6.17 -7.86
N GLY A 68 11.12 -5.51 -6.80
CA GLY A 68 11.32 -4.06 -6.78
C GLY A 68 10.03 -3.26 -6.87
N GLN A 69 8.92 -3.82 -6.40
CA GLN A 69 7.58 -3.22 -6.43
C GLN A 69 7.05 -3.03 -5.02
N ASP A 70 6.23 -1.99 -4.83
CA ASP A 70 5.59 -1.71 -3.55
C ASP A 70 4.16 -2.24 -3.48
N VAL A 71 3.71 -2.54 -2.26
CA VAL A 71 2.34 -2.93 -1.97
C VAL A 71 1.81 -2.17 -0.75
N ASN A 72 0.55 -1.75 -0.82
CA ASN A 72 -0.19 -1.28 0.34
C ASN A 72 -1.09 -2.42 0.84
N VAL A 73 -1.00 -2.72 2.13
CA VAL A 73 -1.84 -3.70 2.82
C VAL A 73 -2.68 -2.98 3.89
N ASP A 74 -3.97 -3.29 3.98
CA ASP A 74 -4.82 -2.86 5.10
C ASP A 74 -5.43 -4.11 5.76
N VAL A 75 -5.13 -4.32 7.03
CA VAL A 75 -5.72 -5.39 7.85
C VAL A 75 -6.88 -4.80 8.62
N VAL A 76 -8.10 -5.14 8.23
CA VAL A 76 -9.33 -4.58 8.81
C VAL A 76 -9.93 -5.57 9.80
N ALA A 77 -9.92 -5.19 11.08
CA ALA A 77 -10.46 -6.00 12.17
C ALA A 77 -11.79 -5.43 12.70
N TYR A 78 -12.80 -6.29 12.78
CA TYR A 78 -14.12 -5.95 13.30
C TYR A 78 -14.80 -7.17 13.94
N GLY A 79 -15.95 -7.00 14.58
CA GLY A 79 -16.59 -8.06 15.34
C GLY A 79 -15.61 -8.70 16.33
N PRO A 80 -15.66 -10.02 16.59
CA PRO A 80 -14.72 -10.68 17.47
C PRO A 80 -13.25 -10.51 17.08
N GLY A 81 -12.95 -10.28 15.81
CA GLY A 81 -11.61 -10.05 15.29
C GLY A 81 -10.94 -8.75 15.81
N LEU A 82 -11.71 -7.79 16.36
CA LEU A 82 -11.15 -6.59 16.98
C LEU A 82 -10.14 -6.92 18.09
N ASN A 83 -10.28 -8.08 18.75
CA ASN A 83 -9.33 -8.54 19.78
C ASN A 83 -7.89 -8.63 19.26
N MET A 84 -7.68 -8.82 17.95
CA MET A 84 -6.35 -8.74 17.33
C MET A 84 -5.64 -7.41 17.59
N LEU A 85 -6.39 -6.32 17.71
CA LEU A 85 -5.88 -4.95 17.76
C LEU A 85 -6.00 -4.29 19.13
N ARG A 86 -6.52 -4.99 20.12
CA ARG A 86 -6.65 -4.48 21.51
C ARG A 86 -5.29 -4.42 22.20
N ALA A 87 -5.06 -3.38 22.99
CA ALA A 87 -3.82 -3.22 23.75
C ALA A 87 -3.72 -4.19 24.94
N ASP A 88 -4.86 -4.63 25.48
CA ASP A 88 -4.94 -5.46 26.68
C ASP A 88 -4.93 -6.98 26.35
N THR A 89 -5.53 -7.42 25.26
CA THR A 89 -5.82 -8.83 25.01
C THR A 89 -5.25 -9.41 23.70
N SER A 90 -4.69 -8.58 22.84
CA SER A 90 -4.16 -9.08 21.55
C SER A 90 -3.03 -10.09 21.74
N PRO A 91 -3.16 -11.30 21.17
CA PRO A 91 -2.10 -12.31 21.23
C PRO A 91 -0.96 -12.07 20.22
N VAL A 92 -1.07 -11.04 19.37
CA VAL A 92 -0.16 -10.81 18.23
C VAL A 92 0.45 -9.40 18.21
N GLN A 93 0.45 -8.70 19.35
CA GLN A 93 0.92 -7.31 19.47
C GLN A 93 2.32 -7.11 18.89
N ASP A 94 3.30 -7.92 19.32
CA ASP A 94 4.69 -7.78 18.89
C ASP A 94 4.85 -8.03 17.39
N ARG A 95 4.07 -8.95 16.83
CA ARG A 95 4.04 -9.20 15.38
C ARG A 95 3.52 -8.01 14.61
N ILE A 96 2.48 -7.33 15.12
CA ILE A 96 1.92 -6.11 14.50
C ILE A 96 2.96 -5.00 14.49
N LYS A 97 3.62 -4.73 15.63
CA LYS A 97 4.69 -3.72 15.76
C LYS A 97 5.85 -4.01 14.81
N ASN A 98 6.33 -5.26 14.82
CA ASN A 98 7.44 -5.67 13.96
C ASN A 98 7.10 -5.55 12.48
N LEU A 99 5.90 -5.98 12.07
CA LEU A 99 5.47 -5.92 10.68
C LEU A 99 5.26 -4.48 10.17
N LYS A 100 4.81 -3.57 11.04
CA LYS A 100 4.70 -2.14 10.72
C LYS A 100 6.05 -1.55 10.32
N ASN A 101 7.11 -1.87 11.05
CA ASN A 101 8.47 -1.41 10.76
C ASN A 101 9.08 -2.15 9.55
N TYR A 102 8.86 -3.45 9.47
CA TYR A 102 9.37 -4.30 8.40
C TYR A 102 8.80 -3.95 7.02
N ALA A 103 7.57 -3.46 6.93
CA ALA A 103 6.88 -3.25 5.67
C ALA A 103 7.55 -2.21 4.75
N PHE A 104 8.31 -1.24 5.27
CA PHE A 104 8.94 -0.19 4.48
C PHE A 104 9.82 -0.74 3.33
N PRO A 105 9.77 -0.17 2.09
CA PRO A 105 9.01 1.00 1.63
C PRO A 105 7.52 0.74 1.34
N SER A 106 7.09 -0.51 1.25
CA SER A 106 5.66 -0.87 1.25
C SER A 106 4.95 -0.36 2.52
N ARG A 107 3.64 -0.36 2.52
CA ARG A 107 2.87 0.14 3.67
C ARG A 107 1.91 -0.92 4.19
N ILE A 108 1.85 -1.05 5.50
CA ILE A 108 0.79 -1.81 6.17
C ILE A 108 0.04 -0.90 7.14
N GLN A 109 -1.28 -0.97 7.10
CA GLN A 109 -2.20 -0.33 8.03
C GLN A 109 -3.00 -1.42 8.76
N PHE A 110 -3.31 -1.15 10.01
CA PHE A 110 -4.23 -1.94 10.81
C PHE A 110 -5.43 -1.07 11.14
N SER A 111 -6.61 -1.45 10.66
CA SER A 111 -7.84 -0.67 10.77
C SER A 111 -8.81 -1.32 11.75
N ALA A 112 -9.14 -0.62 12.84
CA ALA A 112 -10.07 -1.07 13.87
C ALA A 112 -11.46 -0.45 13.68
N CYS A 113 -12.51 -1.28 13.73
CA CYS A 113 -13.89 -0.87 13.58
C CYS A 113 -14.40 -0.16 14.85
N ASN A 114 -14.76 1.11 14.72
CA ASN A 114 -15.28 1.90 15.87
C ASN A 114 -16.65 1.40 16.34
N VAL A 115 -17.53 0.96 15.43
CA VAL A 115 -18.82 0.35 15.82
C VAL A 115 -18.61 -0.88 16.71
N THR A 116 -17.65 -1.73 16.35
CA THR A 116 -17.31 -2.91 17.15
C THR A 116 -16.72 -2.51 18.50
N LYS A 117 -15.77 -1.57 18.51
CA LYS A 117 -15.14 -1.08 19.73
C LYS A 117 -16.19 -0.55 20.70
N ALA A 118 -17.05 0.34 20.26
CA ALA A 118 -18.12 0.90 21.08
C ALA A 118 -19.09 -0.18 21.62
N GLY A 119 -19.41 -1.18 20.80
CA GLY A 119 -20.23 -2.32 21.23
C GLY A 119 -19.57 -3.17 22.31
N MET A 120 -18.26 -3.42 22.20
CA MET A 120 -17.50 -4.13 23.24
C MET A 120 -17.38 -3.32 24.52
N GLU A 121 -17.07 -2.02 24.45
CA GLU A 121 -17.02 -1.11 25.62
C GLU A 121 -18.34 -1.09 26.39
N LYS A 122 -19.46 -1.01 25.66
CA LYS A 122 -20.78 -1.08 26.28
C LYS A 122 -21.03 -2.41 26.99
N LYS A 123 -20.55 -3.53 26.40
CA LYS A 123 -20.72 -4.87 26.97
C LYS A 123 -19.81 -5.12 28.18
N GLU A 124 -18.58 -4.64 28.12
CA GLU A 124 -17.54 -4.85 29.12
C GLU A 124 -17.61 -3.81 30.25
N GLY A 125 -18.28 -2.67 30.04
CA GLY A 125 -18.49 -1.62 31.02
C GLY A 125 -17.27 -0.71 31.25
N HIS A 126 -16.27 -0.78 30.40
CA HIS A 126 -15.05 0.06 30.47
C HIS A 126 -14.51 0.40 29.08
N PRO A 127 -13.71 1.49 28.96
CA PRO A 127 -13.01 1.82 27.72
C PRO A 127 -12.06 0.69 27.27
N ILE A 128 -11.93 0.55 25.96
CA ILE A 128 -11.00 -0.41 25.33
C ILE A 128 -9.94 0.37 24.57
N ASP A 129 -8.69 0.20 24.95
CA ASP A 129 -7.57 0.77 24.22
C ASP A 129 -7.14 -0.16 23.09
N VAL A 130 -6.78 0.45 21.95
CA VAL A 130 -6.18 -0.25 20.83
C VAL A 130 -4.69 0.06 20.74
N LEU A 131 -3.93 -0.79 20.04
CA LEU A 131 -2.50 -0.59 19.85
C LEU A 131 -2.22 0.75 19.15
N SER A 132 -1.09 1.38 19.43
CA SER A 132 -0.67 2.66 18.85
C SER A 132 -0.52 2.64 17.32
N GLU A 133 -0.27 1.48 16.74
CA GLU A 133 -0.13 1.23 15.32
C GLU A 133 -1.45 1.23 14.55
N VAL A 134 -2.57 1.27 15.28
CA VAL A 134 -3.93 1.10 14.74
C VAL A 134 -4.55 2.43 14.34
N VAL A 135 -5.27 2.40 13.22
CA VAL A 135 -6.12 3.50 12.77
C VAL A 135 -7.58 3.13 13.01
N MET A 136 -8.31 4.00 13.72
CA MET A 136 -9.75 3.83 13.90
C MET A 136 -10.50 4.16 12.61
N VAL A 137 -11.40 3.28 12.18
CA VAL A 137 -12.32 3.51 11.06
C VAL A 137 -13.77 3.48 11.54
N PRO A 138 -14.67 4.27 10.96
CA PRO A 138 -16.07 4.32 11.41
C PRO A 138 -16.72 2.95 11.45
N SER A 139 -16.55 2.14 10.39
CA SER A 139 -17.06 0.78 10.29
C SER A 139 -16.08 -0.10 9.52
N GLY A 140 -15.75 -1.27 10.05
CA GLY A 140 -14.85 -2.23 9.38
C GLY A 140 -15.42 -2.75 8.06
N VAL A 141 -16.71 -3.11 8.02
CA VAL A 141 -17.34 -3.61 6.80
C VAL A 141 -17.45 -2.53 5.72
N VAL A 142 -17.72 -1.27 6.09
CA VAL A 142 -17.72 -0.15 5.13
C VAL A 142 -16.30 0.08 4.61
N ARG A 143 -15.29 0.01 5.47
CA ARG A 143 -13.89 0.12 5.06
C ARG A 143 -13.51 -0.93 4.02
N LEU A 144 -13.92 -2.19 4.22
CA LEU A 144 -13.70 -3.27 3.24
C LEU A 144 -14.36 -2.97 1.89
N MET A 145 -15.59 -2.48 1.91
CA MET A 145 -16.34 -2.12 0.70
C MET A 145 -15.66 -0.98 -0.07
N GLU A 146 -15.36 0.13 0.62
CA GLU A 146 -14.69 1.29 0.03
C GLU A 146 -13.32 0.95 -0.59
N LEU A 147 -12.55 0.06 0.04
CA LEU A 147 -11.26 -0.36 -0.49
C LEU A 147 -11.43 -1.22 -1.75
N GLN A 148 -12.40 -2.13 -1.77
CA GLN A 148 -12.69 -2.95 -2.94
C GLN A 148 -13.18 -2.09 -4.11
N GLU A 149 -14.03 -1.08 -3.87
CA GLU A 149 -14.47 -0.09 -4.87
C GLU A 149 -13.29 0.71 -5.44
N LYS A 150 -12.24 0.92 -4.64
CA LYS A 150 -10.97 1.54 -5.06
C LYS A 150 -9.98 0.55 -5.72
N GLY A 151 -10.43 -0.68 -6.03
CA GLY A 151 -9.65 -1.69 -6.73
C GLY A 151 -8.65 -2.45 -5.86
N TRP A 152 -8.85 -2.52 -4.54
CA TRP A 152 -8.05 -3.36 -3.66
C TRP A 152 -8.45 -4.83 -3.81
N SER A 153 -7.45 -5.71 -3.83
CA SER A 153 -7.69 -7.16 -3.77
C SER A 153 -8.11 -7.55 -2.35
N TYR A 154 -9.24 -8.25 -2.22
CA TYR A 154 -9.74 -8.71 -0.93
C TYR A 154 -9.28 -10.13 -0.62
N VAL A 155 -8.85 -10.35 0.62
CA VAL A 155 -8.44 -11.65 1.16
C VAL A 155 -9.08 -11.85 2.53
N ARG A 156 -9.61 -13.06 2.75
CA ARG A 156 -10.04 -13.55 4.07
C ARG A 156 -9.20 -14.77 4.44
N PRO A 157 -8.48 -14.74 5.58
CA PRO A 157 -7.71 -15.88 6.08
C PRO A 157 -8.60 -17.04 6.50
#